data_4c34e263084e092dd3ccc8f0c241df4d
#
_entry.id   4c34e263084e092dd3ccc8f0c241df4d
#
_cell.length_a   1.000
_cell.length_b   1.000
_cell.length_c   1.000
_cell.angle_alpha   90.00
_cell.angle_beta   90.00
_cell.angle_gamma   90.00
#
_symmetry.space_group_name_H-M   'P 1'
#
loop_
_entity.id
_entity.type
_entity.pdbx_description
1 polymer ?
#
loop_
_entity_poly.entity_id
_entity_poly.type
_entity_poly.pdbx_seq_one_letter_code
_entity_poly.pdbx_strand_id
1 'polypeptide(L)'
;MLLKITAYQALDERKLMDIYAESNLENTGFFCPEEPDKETAVRMVESGFLDFLKNEFFKETEAVYWILEEGGVWVSALRICKTQDGPYYLEALETRPDRRMRGYGALLLSGVLDAMKAEGPFRLCDCVGKRNTASLKAHEKCGFRIVSEKGYDYLHQEADDRDFGLEYSC
;
A
#
# COMPACT_ATOMS: atom_id res chain seq x y z
N MET A 1 2.89 16.65 -4.90
CA MET A 1 1.63 16.95 -4.17
C MET A 1 1.13 15.68 -3.52
N LEU A 2 0.62 15.77 -2.28
CA LEU A 2 -0.03 14.64 -1.59
C LEU A 2 -1.53 14.69 -1.88
N LEU A 3 -2.10 13.57 -2.37
CA LEU A 3 -3.53 13.42 -2.65
C LEU A 3 -4.14 12.44 -1.64
N LYS A 4 -5.31 12.78 -1.10
CA LYS A 4 -6.12 11.94 -0.20
C LYS A 4 -7.39 11.52 -0.95
N ILE A 5 -7.52 10.25 -1.30
CA ILE A 5 -8.65 9.69 -2.05
C ILE A 5 -9.45 8.79 -1.11
N THR A 6 -10.71 9.14 -0.87
CA THR A 6 -11.61 8.45 0.08
C THR A 6 -12.76 7.71 -0.60
N ALA A 7 -12.81 7.72 -1.93
CA ALA A 7 -13.85 7.03 -2.69
C ALA A 7 -13.29 6.52 -4.02
N TYR A 8 -13.69 5.31 -4.41
CA TYR A 8 -13.24 4.67 -5.64
C TYR A 8 -13.44 5.54 -6.89
N GLN A 9 -14.53 6.28 -6.97
CA GLN A 9 -14.89 7.13 -8.13
C GLN A 9 -13.92 8.30 -8.36
N ALA A 10 -13.12 8.65 -7.34
CA ALA A 10 -12.09 9.70 -7.44
C ALA A 10 -10.71 9.14 -7.84
N LEU A 11 -10.59 7.81 -7.98
CA LEU A 11 -9.36 7.13 -8.33
C LEU A 11 -9.15 7.14 -9.85
N ASP A 12 -7.96 7.53 -10.31
CA ASP A 12 -7.53 7.31 -11.68
C ASP A 12 -6.91 5.91 -11.80
N GLU A 13 -7.71 4.95 -12.27
CA GLU A 13 -7.35 3.53 -12.35
C GLU A 13 -6.05 3.33 -13.14
N ARG A 14 -5.89 4.01 -14.27
CA ARG A 14 -4.72 3.87 -15.13
C ARG A 14 -3.45 4.35 -14.45
N LYS A 15 -3.50 5.55 -13.82
CA LYS A 15 -2.34 6.08 -13.09
C LYS A 15 -1.97 5.20 -11.90
N LEU A 16 -2.98 4.59 -11.25
CA LEU A 16 -2.74 3.67 -10.16
C LEU A 16 -2.07 2.39 -10.64
N MET A 17 -2.55 1.78 -11.72
CA MET A 17 -1.95 0.56 -12.28
C MET A 17 -0.52 0.79 -12.76
N ASP A 18 -0.17 1.98 -13.24
CA ASP A 18 1.22 2.34 -13.55
C ASP A 18 2.15 2.25 -12.32
N ILE A 19 1.65 2.53 -11.11
CA ILE A 19 2.44 2.39 -9.87
C ILE A 19 2.69 0.91 -9.56
N TYR A 20 1.66 0.07 -9.70
CA TYR A 20 1.68 -1.35 -9.36
C TYR A 20 2.07 -2.26 -10.54
N ALA A 21 2.58 -1.71 -11.64
CA ALA A 21 2.83 -2.46 -12.87
C ALA A 21 3.73 -3.69 -12.68
N GLU A 22 4.78 -3.58 -11.84
CA GLU A 22 5.69 -4.69 -11.59
C GLU A 22 5.08 -5.73 -10.66
N SER A 23 4.46 -5.34 -9.57
CA SER A 23 3.80 -6.28 -8.65
C SER A 23 2.61 -6.96 -9.32
N ASN A 24 1.84 -6.26 -10.16
CA ASN A 24 0.77 -6.89 -10.94
C ASN A 24 1.33 -7.95 -11.90
N LEU A 25 2.46 -7.67 -12.55
CA LEU A 25 3.14 -8.66 -13.38
C LEU A 25 3.67 -9.86 -12.57
N GLU A 26 4.29 -9.64 -11.42
CA GLU A 26 4.77 -10.71 -10.53
C GLU A 26 3.62 -11.57 -10.01
N ASN A 27 2.49 -10.96 -9.70
CA ASN A 27 1.31 -11.64 -9.19
C ASN A 27 0.57 -12.51 -10.23
N THR A 28 0.88 -12.39 -11.52
CA THR A 28 0.25 -13.23 -12.56
C THR A 28 0.46 -14.72 -12.31
N GLY A 29 1.64 -15.12 -11.84
CA GLY A 29 1.95 -16.51 -11.54
C GLY A 29 1.13 -17.10 -10.38
N PHE A 30 0.60 -16.25 -9.51
CA PHE A 30 -0.24 -16.66 -8.38
C PHE A 30 -1.74 -16.63 -8.73
N PHE A 31 -2.22 -15.54 -9.33
CA PHE A 31 -3.64 -15.36 -9.60
C PHE A 31 -4.11 -15.95 -10.93
N CYS A 32 -3.21 -16.07 -11.92
CA CYS A 32 -3.54 -16.51 -13.28
C CYS A 32 -2.54 -17.56 -13.79
N PRO A 33 -2.25 -18.63 -13.03
CA PRO A 33 -1.19 -19.59 -13.37
C PRO A 33 -1.43 -20.35 -14.68
N GLU A 34 -2.69 -20.46 -15.09
CA GLU A 34 -3.11 -21.19 -16.31
C GLU A 34 -3.18 -20.29 -17.54
N GLU A 35 -3.01 -18.96 -17.41
CA GLU A 35 -3.10 -18.03 -18.54
C GLU A 35 -1.73 -17.92 -19.24
N PRO A 36 -1.60 -18.42 -20.51
CA PRO A 36 -0.32 -18.41 -21.21
C PRO A 36 0.07 -17.04 -21.77
N ASP A 37 -0.92 -16.17 -22.01
CA ASP A 37 -0.67 -14.83 -22.54
C ASP A 37 -0.44 -13.84 -21.39
N LYS A 38 0.80 -13.33 -21.27
CA LYS A 38 1.19 -12.44 -20.20
C LYS A 38 0.40 -11.15 -20.14
N GLU A 39 0.04 -10.56 -21.28
CA GLU A 39 -0.74 -9.31 -21.29
C GLU A 39 -2.15 -9.56 -20.75
N THR A 40 -2.75 -10.68 -21.14
CA THR A 40 -4.06 -11.10 -20.62
C THR A 40 -3.98 -11.38 -19.12
N ALA A 41 -2.96 -12.12 -18.67
CA ALA A 41 -2.75 -12.39 -17.25
C ALA A 41 -2.61 -11.09 -16.42
N VAL A 42 -1.83 -10.11 -16.89
CA VAL A 42 -1.70 -8.80 -16.23
C VAL A 42 -3.04 -8.08 -16.16
N ARG A 43 -3.80 -8.01 -17.27
CA ARG A 43 -5.14 -7.39 -17.26
C ARG A 43 -6.11 -8.07 -16.29
N MET A 44 -6.02 -9.40 -16.14
CA MET A 44 -6.84 -10.13 -15.16
C MET A 44 -6.46 -9.75 -13.71
N VAL A 45 -5.17 -9.67 -13.41
CA VAL A 45 -4.69 -9.22 -12.07
C VAL A 45 -5.11 -7.79 -11.80
N GLU A 46 -4.92 -6.87 -12.73
CA GLU A 46 -5.34 -5.47 -12.62
C GLU A 46 -6.84 -5.33 -12.40
N SER A 47 -7.65 -6.08 -13.18
CA SER A 47 -9.11 -6.10 -13.02
C SER A 47 -9.51 -6.60 -11.63
N GLY A 48 -8.92 -7.69 -11.16
CA GLY A 48 -9.17 -8.22 -9.82
C GLY A 48 -8.78 -7.25 -8.72
N PHE A 49 -7.66 -6.54 -8.89
CA PHE A 49 -7.23 -5.52 -7.95
C PHE A 49 -8.20 -4.32 -7.91
N LEU A 50 -8.65 -3.83 -9.05
CA LEU A 50 -9.65 -2.74 -9.12
C LEU A 50 -10.99 -3.17 -8.54
N ASP A 51 -11.42 -4.42 -8.79
CA ASP A 51 -12.63 -4.98 -8.19
C ASP A 51 -12.54 -5.08 -6.67
N PHE A 52 -11.40 -5.51 -6.14
CA PHE A 52 -11.13 -5.49 -4.69
C PHE A 52 -11.22 -4.06 -4.13
N LEU A 53 -10.57 -3.08 -4.76
CA LEU A 53 -10.65 -1.70 -4.29
C LEU A 53 -12.08 -1.18 -4.25
N LYS A 54 -12.86 -1.44 -5.31
CA LYS A 54 -14.24 -0.98 -5.45
C LYS A 54 -15.21 -1.67 -4.50
N ASN A 55 -15.06 -2.98 -4.34
CA ASN A 55 -16.06 -3.81 -3.69
C ASN A 55 -15.75 -4.12 -2.22
N GLU A 56 -14.48 -3.97 -1.81
CA GLU A 56 -14.00 -4.29 -0.48
C GLU A 56 -13.29 -3.10 0.18
N PHE A 57 -12.09 -2.72 -0.29
CA PHE A 57 -11.27 -1.74 0.40
C PHE A 57 -11.97 -0.41 0.70
N PHE A 58 -12.61 0.24 -0.29
CA PHE A 58 -13.30 1.53 -0.06
C PHE A 58 -14.60 1.42 0.74
N LYS A 59 -14.97 0.20 1.19
CA LYS A 59 -16.05 -0.02 2.16
C LYS A 59 -15.55 -0.18 3.59
N GLU A 60 -14.24 -0.33 3.76
CA GLU A 60 -13.62 -0.38 5.09
C GLU A 60 -13.76 0.97 5.82
N THR A 61 -13.69 0.90 7.15
CA THR A 61 -13.81 2.09 7.99
C THR A 61 -12.63 3.02 7.75
N GLU A 62 -12.93 4.29 7.47
CA GLU A 62 -11.94 5.34 7.21
C GLU A 62 -10.91 4.94 6.12
N ALA A 63 -11.35 4.22 5.10
CA ALA A 63 -10.49 3.80 3.99
C ALA A 63 -10.01 4.99 3.18
N VAL A 64 -8.70 5.10 3.00
CA VAL A 64 -8.04 6.18 2.27
C VAL A 64 -6.93 5.61 1.39
N TYR A 65 -6.93 6.01 0.14
CA TYR A 65 -5.79 5.86 -0.75
C TYR A 65 -4.97 7.14 -0.76
N TRP A 66 -3.70 7.07 -0.40
CA TRP A 66 -2.78 8.19 -0.42
C TRP A 66 -1.85 8.07 -1.62
N ILE A 67 -1.74 9.16 -2.39
CA ILE A 67 -0.94 9.22 -3.60
C ILE A 67 0.05 10.38 -3.50
N LEU A 68 1.29 10.11 -3.86
CA LEU A 68 2.26 11.17 -4.13
C LEU A 68 2.28 11.46 -5.63
N GLU A 69 1.95 12.69 -5.99
CA GLU A 69 1.98 13.16 -7.37
C GLU A 69 3.14 14.13 -7.60
N GLU A 70 3.86 13.96 -8.70
CA GLU A 70 4.91 14.86 -9.17
C GLU A 70 4.70 15.18 -10.65
N GLY A 71 4.50 16.46 -10.98
CA GLY A 71 4.31 16.91 -12.36
C GLY A 71 3.14 16.25 -13.10
N GLY A 72 2.03 15.98 -12.40
CA GLY A 72 0.85 15.32 -12.95
C GLY A 72 0.94 13.79 -13.03
N VAL A 73 2.09 13.21 -12.64
CA VAL A 73 2.34 11.75 -12.61
C VAL A 73 2.20 11.23 -11.18
N TRP A 74 1.47 10.16 -10.99
CA TRP A 74 1.42 9.45 -9.72
C TRP A 74 2.67 8.60 -9.58
N VAL A 75 3.50 8.92 -8.58
CA VAL A 75 4.83 8.31 -8.45
C VAL A 75 4.92 7.29 -7.33
N SER A 76 4.08 7.39 -6.31
CA SER A 76 4.00 6.43 -5.22
C SER A 76 2.61 6.43 -4.60
N ALA A 77 2.19 5.29 -4.07
CA ALA A 77 0.88 5.11 -3.45
C ALA A 77 0.99 4.22 -2.22
N LEU A 78 0.05 4.38 -1.31
CA LEU A 78 -0.25 3.48 -0.22
C LEU A 78 -1.74 3.59 0.15
N ARG A 79 -2.27 2.59 0.84
CA ARG A 79 -3.64 2.64 1.35
C ARG A 79 -3.67 2.40 2.85
N ILE A 80 -4.63 3.02 3.51
CA ILE A 80 -4.85 2.91 4.95
C ILE A 80 -6.33 2.75 5.22
N CYS A 81 -6.69 1.88 6.15
CA CYS A 81 -8.01 1.81 6.73
C CYS A 81 -7.93 1.66 8.24
N LYS A 82 -9.03 1.91 8.93
CA LYS A 82 -9.12 1.68 10.36
C LYS A 82 -9.60 0.27 10.65
N THR A 83 -8.87 -0.46 11.48
CA THR A 83 -9.28 -1.79 11.90
C THR A 83 -10.40 -1.73 12.95
N GLN A 84 -11.14 -2.82 13.10
CA GLN A 84 -12.25 -2.88 14.07
C GLN A 84 -11.77 -2.68 15.52
N ASP A 85 -10.55 -3.12 15.85
CA ASP A 85 -10.01 -3.13 17.21
C ASP A 85 -9.08 -1.93 17.53
N GLY A 86 -9.00 -0.97 16.63
CA GLY A 86 -8.43 0.33 16.96
C GLY A 86 -7.26 0.87 16.17
N PRO A 87 -6.17 0.15 15.82
CA PRO A 87 -5.11 0.75 15.02
C PRO A 87 -5.55 0.99 13.58
N TYR A 88 -4.90 1.96 12.93
CA TYR A 88 -4.93 2.02 11.47
C TYR A 88 -4.02 0.94 10.90
N TYR A 89 -4.36 0.43 9.72
CA TYR A 89 -3.56 -0.55 9.00
C TYR A 89 -3.15 0.00 7.65
N LEU A 90 -1.85 0.02 7.40
CA LEU A 90 -1.24 0.44 6.15
C LEU A 90 -0.95 -0.77 5.29
N GLU A 91 -1.22 -0.63 4.00
CA GLU A 91 -0.92 -1.67 3.02
C GLU A 91 -0.41 -1.06 1.71
N ALA A 92 0.22 -1.92 0.92
CA ALA A 92 0.53 -1.68 -0.48
C ALA A 92 1.31 -0.38 -0.74
N LEU A 93 2.25 -0.04 0.15
CA LEU A 93 3.20 1.03 -0.14
C LEU A 93 4.06 0.65 -1.34
N GLU A 94 3.86 1.33 -2.45
CA GLU A 94 4.62 1.08 -3.66
C GLU A 94 5.03 2.36 -4.38
N THR A 95 6.15 2.28 -5.09
CA THR A 95 6.64 3.36 -5.95
C THR A 95 6.73 2.84 -7.38
N ARG A 96 6.20 3.62 -8.31
CA ARG A 96 6.24 3.37 -9.76
C ARG A 96 7.63 2.89 -10.17
N PRO A 97 7.76 1.79 -10.95
CA PRO A 97 9.06 1.16 -11.25
C PRO A 97 10.11 2.12 -11.80
N ASP A 98 9.73 3.01 -12.74
CA ASP A 98 10.64 3.99 -13.37
C ASP A 98 10.99 5.18 -12.45
N ARG A 99 10.40 5.24 -11.24
CA ARG A 99 10.60 6.31 -10.24
C ARG A 99 11.27 5.83 -8.96
N ARG A 100 11.63 4.55 -8.87
CA ARG A 100 12.31 3.99 -7.69
C ARG A 100 13.68 4.60 -7.44
N MET A 101 14.26 4.34 -6.27
CA MET A 101 15.56 4.81 -5.80
C MET A 101 15.68 6.35 -5.67
N ARG A 102 14.55 7.06 -5.66
CA ARG A 102 14.48 8.53 -5.50
C ARG A 102 13.87 8.96 -4.15
N GLY A 103 13.55 7.99 -3.28
CA GLY A 103 13.00 8.26 -1.95
C GLY A 103 11.50 8.57 -1.91
N TYR A 104 10.76 8.39 -3.00
CA TYR A 104 9.33 8.72 -3.06
C TYR A 104 8.48 7.93 -2.07
N GLY A 105 8.78 6.65 -1.81
CA GLY A 105 8.06 5.86 -0.81
C GLY A 105 8.18 6.45 0.59
N ALA A 106 9.41 6.82 1.01
CA ALA A 106 9.61 7.48 2.31
C ALA A 106 8.99 8.89 2.35
N LEU A 107 9.04 9.64 1.23
CA LEU A 107 8.41 10.96 1.14
C LEU A 107 6.89 10.87 1.25
N LEU A 108 6.27 9.91 0.57
CA LEU A 108 4.84 9.63 0.70
C LEU A 108 4.48 9.28 2.14
N LEU A 109 5.18 8.29 2.71
CA LEU A 109 4.91 7.81 4.06
C LEU A 109 5.04 8.94 5.10
N SER A 110 6.12 9.74 5.03
CA SER A 110 6.30 10.90 5.91
C SER A 110 5.16 11.93 5.77
N GLY A 111 4.77 12.26 4.54
CA GLY A 111 3.68 13.20 4.31
C GLY A 111 2.33 12.70 4.84
N VAL A 112 2.07 11.40 4.73
CA VAL A 112 0.86 10.77 5.28
C VAL A 112 0.87 10.81 6.81
N LEU A 113 1.98 10.46 7.45
CA LEU A 113 2.12 10.54 8.90
C LEU A 113 1.89 11.97 9.42
N ASP A 114 2.42 12.97 8.73
CA ASP A 114 2.22 14.38 9.10
C ASP A 114 0.75 14.80 8.94
N ALA A 115 0.09 14.35 7.88
CA ALA A 115 -1.35 14.60 7.70
C ALA A 115 -2.20 13.94 8.78
N MET A 116 -1.90 12.69 9.14
CA MET A 116 -2.61 11.97 10.21
C MET A 116 -2.37 12.60 11.58
N LYS A 117 -1.14 13.02 11.89
CA LYS A 117 -0.83 13.73 13.16
C LYS A 117 -1.64 15.00 13.34
N ALA A 118 -1.90 15.72 12.26
CA ALA A 118 -2.71 16.93 12.30
C ALA A 118 -4.20 16.65 12.67
N GLU A 119 -4.67 15.41 12.47
CA GLU A 119 -6.01 14.96 12.84
C GLU A 119 -6.09 14.47 14.32
N GLY A 120 -4.94 14.17 14.96
CA GLY A 120 -4.83 13.74 16.35
C GLY A 120 -3.90 12.54 16.55
N PRO A 121 -3.81 12.02 17.77
CA PRO A 121 -2.96 10.85 18.08
C PRO A 121 -3.52 9.58 17.42
N PHE A 122 -2.63 8.74 16.91
CA PHE A 122 -3.00 7.47 16.25
C PHE A 122 -1.92 6.40 16.41
N ARG A 123 -2.31 5.17 16.14
CA ARG A 123 -1.43 4.02 15.98
C ARG A 123 -1.63 3.45 14.59
N LEU A 124 -0.54 3.24 13.85
CA LEU A 124 -0.53 2.72 12.49
C LEU A 124 0.34 1.48 12.42
N CYS A 125 -0.24 0.37 11.98
CA CYS A 125 0.44 -0.91 11.81
C CYS A 125 0.67 -1.20 10.32
N ASP A 126 1.70 -1.98 10.02
CA ASP A 126 2.01 -2.49 8.68
C ASP A 126 2.67 -3.87 8.79
N CYS A 127 2.61 -4.63 7.71
CA CYS A 127 3.36 -5.87 7.51
C CYS A 127 4.32 -5.71 6.36
N VAL A 128 5.61 -5.93 6.62
CA VAL A 128 6.65 -5.77 5.60
C VAL A 128 7.48 -7.05 5.51
N GLY A 129 7.61 -7.57 4.29
CA GLY A 129 8.42 -8.73 3.99
C GLY A 129 9.83 -8.61 4.53
N LYS A 130 10.32 -9.62 5.26
CA LYS A 130 11.67 -9.63 5.88
C LYS A 130 12.80 -9.42 4.88
N ARG A 131 12.57 -9.76 3.61
CA ARG A 131 13.53 -9.57 2.52
C ARG A 131 13.37 -8.22 1.81
N ASN A 132 12.30 -7.47 2.08
CA ASN A 132 12.05 -6.17 1.47
C ASN A 132 12.80 -5.07 2.21
N THR A 133 14.13 -5.08 2.06
CA THR A 133 15.03 -4.14 2.75
C THR A 133 14.75 -2.68 2.38
N ALA A 134 14.25 -2.41 1.19
CA ALA A 134 13.91 -1.06 0.74
C ALA A 134 12.71 -0.51 1.54
N SER A 135 11.65 -1.31 1.67
CA SER A 135 10.47 -0.93 2.45
C SER A 135 10.81 -0.81 3.94
N LEU A 136 11.53 -1.78 4.52
CA LEU A 136 11.98 -1.72 5.93
C LEU A 136 12.74 -0.43 6.24
N LYS A 137 13.71 -0.04 5.39
CA LYS A 137 14.46 1.21 5.55
C LYS A 137 13.59 2.46 5.42
N ALA A 138 12.60 2.45 4.52
CA ALA A 138 11.68 3.56 4.36
C ALA A 138 10.81 3.74 5.62
N HIS A 139 10.29 2.64 6.18
CA HIS A 139 9.52 2.65 7.42
C HIS A 139 10.35 3.10 8.62
N GLU A 140 11.55 2.52 8.80
CA GLU A 140 12.47 2.90 9.89
C GLU A 140 12.79 4.41 9.83
N LYS A 141 13.12 4.93 8.65
CA LYS A 141 13.39 6.36 8.43
C LYS A 141 12.21 7.24 8.82
N CYS A 142 10.99 6.75 8.68
CA CYS A 142 9.75 7.46 9.05
C CYS A 142 9.34 7.23 10.51
N GLY A 143 10.11 6.45 11.30
CA GLY A 143 9.90 6.26 12.74
C GLY A 143 9.09 5.01 13.09
N PHE A 144 8.80 4.14 12.14
CA PHE A 144 8.24 2.82 12.43
C PHE A 144 9.25 1.95 13.18
N ARG A 145 8.74 1.07 14.02
CA ARG A 145 9.53 0.06 14.74
C ARG A 145 9.01 -1.33 14.43
N ILE A 146 9.90 -2.30 14.34
CA ILE A 146 9.53 -3.72 14.32
C ILE A 146 9.04 -4.06 15.73
N VAL A 147 7.80 -4.50 15.82
CA VAL A 147 7.15 -4.90 17.09
C VAL A 147 6.86 -6.38 17.15
N SER A 148 6.94 -7.08 16.02
CA SER A 148 6.72 -8.52 15.93
C SER A 148 7.61 -9.16 14.85
N GLU A 149 8.11 -10.36 15.16
CA GLU A 149 8.79 -11.25 14.20
C GLU A 149 7.83 -11.90 13.19
N LYS A 150 6.51 -11.74 13.39
CA LYS A 150 5.46 -12.19 12.49
C LYS A 150 4.62 -11.00 12.10
N GLY A 151 4.38 -10.84 10.80
CA GLY A 151 3.38 -9.92 10.29
C GLY A 151 1.98 -10.37 10.69
N TYR A 152 1.07 -9.44 10.83
CA TYR A 152 -0.35 -9.71 11.01
C TYR A 152 -1.17 -8.84 10.06
N ASP A 153 -1.80 -9.48 9.09
CA ASP A 153 -2.73 -8.84 8.18
C ASP A 153 -4.06 -8.62 8.90
N TYR A 154 -4.36 -7.37 9.21
CA TYR A 154 -5.57 -7.00 9.96
C TYR A 154 -6.86 -7.12 9.13
N LEU A 155 -6.77 -7.08 7.80
CA LEU A 155 -7.94 -7.22 6.93
C LEU A 155 -8.35 -8.69 6.77
N HIS A 156 -7.38 -9.57 6.58
CA HIS A 156 -7.63 -11.01 6.41
C HIS A 156 -7.51 -11.80 7.71
N GLN A 157 -7.07 -11.15 8.80
CA GLN A 157 -6.86 -11.77 10.13
C GLN A 157 -5.88 -12.95 10.07
N GLU A 158 -4.83 -12.81 9.29
CA GLU A 158 -3.82 -13.85 9.07
C GLU A 158 -2.44 -13.40 9.55
N ALA A 159 -1.68 -14.35 10.13
CA ALA A 159 -0.29 -14.12 10.51
C ALA A 159 0.64 -14.72 9.46
N ASP A 160 1.72 -14.01 9.11
CA ASP A 160 2.74 -14.49 8.17
C ASP A 160 4.14 -14.44 8.78
N ASP A 161 4.81 -15.60 8.84
CA ASP A 161 6.18 -15.72 9.35
C ASP A 161 7.23 -15.11 8.39
N ARG A 162 6.86 -14.80 7.15
CA ARG A 162 7.73 -14.18 6.16
C ARG A 162 7.86 -12.67 6.33
N ASP A 163 6.95 -12.06 7.11
CA ASP A 163 6.86 -10.63 7.33
C ASP A 163 7.24 -10.24 8.75
N PHE A 164 7.68 -9.00 8.94
CA PHE A 164 7.70 -8.33 10.23
C PHE A 164 6.41 -7.56 10.44
N GLY A 165 5.93 -7.53 11.69
CA GLY A 165 4.92 -6.56 12.11
C GLY A 165 5.61 -5.26 12.51
N LEU A 166 5.21 -4.15 11.89
CA LEU A 166 5.71 -2.80 12.16
C LEU A 166 4.63 -1.94 12.79
N GLU A 167 5.06 -0.99 13.61
CA GLU A 167 4.15 -0.04 14.23
C GLU A 167 4.77 1.36 14.31
N TYR A 168 3.92 2.36 14.08
CA TYR A 168 4.13 3.76 14.36
C TYR A 168 3.05 4.27 15.31
N SER A 169 3.41 5.10 16.28
CA SER A 169 2.46 5.76 17.18
C SER A 169 2.91 7.18 17.53
N CYS A 170 1.98 8.08 17.72
CA CYS A 170 2.23 9.45 18.17
C CYS A 170 1.11 9.91 19.12
#